data_c8e1e27c1950d6c297057d8c90265b6d
#
_entry.id   c8e1e27c1950d6c297057d8c90265b6d
#
_cell.length_a   1.000
_cell.length_b   1.000
_cell.length_c   1.000
_cell.angle_alpha   90.00
_cell.angle_beta   90.00
_cell.angle_gamma   90.00
#
_symmetry.space_group_name_H-M   'P 1'
#
loop_
_entity.id
_entity.type
_entity.pdbx_description
1 polymer ?
#
loop_
_entity_poly.entity_id
_entity_poly.type
_entity_poly.pdbx_seq_one_letter_code
_entity_poly.pdbx_strand_id
1 'polypeptide(L)'
;MKFGVASMTAPLKEVALRRPGNSLIKADPKAWNYSKHFNPSEIENEYESFVLALENFGVNIHWILGDDLGNADAVFAYDASLMTPRGVILMSLGKEKRWGEEGLHKSFYSRNGITIIGQVEAPGTAEAGDTLWLDETTAVIGKGFRTNDLGAEQIKSILNAIGIKCYIFDLPFYQGKSACLHLMSLISMVDTKTALVYETLLPVGLWKLLNEKNINIISAPENEFYDSDTLSTNVLALAPGECLMLDNLPETKKVLRNADIKVTTF
;
A
#
# COMPACT_ATOMS: atom_id res chain seq x y z
N MET A 1 0.92 21.97 -10.27
CA MET A 1 1.27 20.53 -10.36
C MET A 1 -0.03 19.72 -10.32
N LYS A 2 -0.21 18.75 -11.19
CA LYS A 2 -1.43 17.95 -11.20
C LYS A 2 -1.10 16.61 -10.54
N PHE A 3 -1.18 16.55 -9.23
CA PHE A 3 -1.15 15.31 -8.47
C PHE A 3 -2.58 14.81 -8.25
N GLY A 4 -2.76 13.52 -8.14
CA GLY A 4 -4.03 12.93 -7.77
C GLY A 4 -4.09 11.46 -8.13
N VAL A 5 -4.76 10.68 -7.28
CA VAL A 5 -5.01 9.25 -7.48
C VAL A 5 -6.50 9.00 -7.32
N ALA A 6 -7.08 8.32 -8.31
CA ALA A 6 -8.46 7.84 -8.29
C ALA A 6 -8.55 6.36 -8.74
N SER A 7 -7.41 5.70 -8.94
CA SER A 7 -7.33 4.35 -9.45
C SER A 7 -6.03 3.69 -9.01
N MET A 8 -6.07 2.41 -8.74
CA MET A 8 -4.87 1.61 -8.46
C MET A 8 -4.14 1.19 -9.74
N THR A 9 -4.77 1.30 -10.90
CA THR A 9 -4.27 0.74 -12.17
C THR A 9 -4.12 1.75 -13.30
N ALA A 10 -4.47 3.02 -13.10
CA ALA A 10 -4.16 4.07 -14.07
C ALA A 10 -2.64 4.17 -14.27
N PRO A 11 -2.16 4.56 -15.47
CA PRO A 11 -0.74 4.67 -15.73
C PRO A 11 -0.02 5.51 -14.67
N LEU A 12 0.92 4.89 -13.95
CA LEU A 12 1.71 5.54 -12.91
C LEU A 12 2.69 6.51 -13.56
N LYS A 13 2.59 7.79 -13.23
CA LYS A 13 3.43 8.85 -13.80
C LYS A 13 4.35 9.50 -12.78
N GLU A 14 3.86 9.65 -11.58
CA GLU A 14 4.55 10.34 -10.49
C GLU A 14 4.43 9.50 -9.23
N VAL A 15 5.52 9.32 -8.50
CA VAL A 15 5.53 8.59 -7.23
C VAL A 15 6.36 9.32 -6.19
N ALA A 16 5.89 9.33 -4.94
CA ALA A 16 6.67 9.79 -3.81
C ALA A 16 7.30 8.57 -3.12
N LEU A 17 8.61 8.55 -3.00
CA LEU A 17 9.39 7.50 -2.37
C LEU A 17 10.25 8.05 -1.24
N ARG A 18 10.62 7.18 -0.31
CA ARG A 18 11.59 7.47 0.74
C ARG A 18 12.67 6.41 0.76
N ARG A 19 13.93 6.83 0.73
CA ARG A 19 15.06 5.90 0.80
C ARG A 19 15.13 5.21 2.15
N PRO A 20 15.59 3.95 2.20
CA PRO A 20 15.94 3.28 3.45
C PRO A 20 16.90 4.14 4.27
N GLY A 21 16.58 4.37 5.53
CA GLY A 21 17.38 5.19 6.44
C GLY A 21 18.22 4.38 7.42
N ASN A 22 19.06 5.07 8.16
CA ASN A 22 19.87 4.45 9.22
C ASN A 22 19.02 3.77 10.29
N SER A 23 17.80 4.25 10.53
CA SER A 23 16.89 3.64 11.52
C SER A 23 16.43 2.26 11.09
N LEU A 24 16.22 2.00 9.78
CA LEU A 24 15.92 0.67 9.26
C LEU A 24 17.14 -0.27 9.42
N ILE A 25 18.32 0.19 8.99
CA ILE A 25 19.56 -0.62 9.04
C ILE A 25 19.92 -1.03 10.47
N LYS A 26 19.70 -0.15 11.43
CA LYS A 26 20.02 -0.37 12.85
C LYS A 26 18.85 -0.92 13.67
N ALA A 27 17.71 -1.17 13.06
CA ALA A 27 16.54 -1.65 13.75
C ALA A 27 16.79 -3.01 14.41
N ASP A 28 16.37 -3.14 15.65
CA ASP A 28 16.29 -4.46 16.31
C ASP A 28 15.11 -5.25 15.67
N PRO A 29 15.37 -6.37 14.97
CA PRO A 29 14.32 -7.12 14.29
C PRO A 29 13.19 -7.54 15.22
N LYS A 30 13.53 -8.00 16.43
CA LYS A 30 12.54 -8.42 17.41
C LYS A 30 11.62 -7.28 17.83
N ALA A 31 12.17 -6.08 17.99
CA ALA A 31 11.40 -4.91 18.40
C ALA A 31 10.51 -4.36 17.27
N TRP A 32 10.91 -4.56 16.00
CA TRP A 32 10.20 -4.07 14.81
C TRP A 32 9.38 -5.14 14.09
N ASN A 33 9.46 -6.41 14.55
CA ASN A 33 8.85 -7.59 13.94
C ASN A 33 9.40 -7.91 12.54
N TYR A 34 10.71 -7.75 12.36
CA TYR A 34 11.40 -8.22 11.16
C TYR A 34 11.93 -9.64 11.36
N SER A 35 12.02 -10.41 10.30
CA SER A 35 12.52 -11.79 10.33
C SER A 35 14.02 -11.87 10.61
N LYS A 36 14.78 -10.85 10.20
CA LYS A 36 16.25 -10.80 10.35
C LYS A 36 16.76 -9.35 10.44
N HIS A 37 18.03 -9.19 10.80
CA HIS A 37 18.74 -7.93 10.59
C HIS A 37 18.94 -7.67 9.10
N PHE A 38 18.85 -6.41 8.74
CA PHE A 38 19.08 -5.98 7.36
C PHE A 38 20.57 -5.80 7.07
N ASN A 39 21.02 -6.32 5.94
CA ASN A 39 22.32 -6.02 5.38
C ASN A 39 22.22 -4.69 4.59
N PRO A 40 22.99 -3.65 4.94
CA PRO A 40 22.93 -2.36 4.27
C PRO A 40 23.07 -2.43 2.75
N SER A 41 24.05 -3.22 2.27
CA SER A 41 24.32 -3.35 0.84
C SER A 41 23.22 -4.11 0.09
N GLU A 42 22.60 -5.12 0.72
CA GLU A 42 21.48 -5.84 0.13
C GLU A 42 20.27 -4.91 -0.02
N ILE A 43 19.90 -4.18 1.05
CA ILE A 43 18.79 -3.22 1.01
C ILE A 43 19.02 -2.14 -0.04
N GLU A 44 20.22 -1.59 -0.10
CA GLU A 44 20.54 -0.56 -1.08
C GLU A 44 20.38 -1.09 -2.52
N ASN A 45 20.91 -2.28 -2.80
CA ASN A 45 20.81 -2.90 -4.11
C ASN A 45 19.36 -3.23 -4.51
N GLU A 46 18.60 -3.83 -3.59
CA GLU A 46 17.19 -4.15 -3.82
C GLU A 46 16.35 -2.88 -4.05
N TYR A 47 16.60 -1.85 -3.23
CA TYR A 47 15.89 -0.59 -3.36
C TYR A 47 16.22 0.14 -4.66
N GLU A 48 17.50 0.17 -5.07
CA GLU A 48 17.91 0.75 -6.36
C GLU A 48 17.33 -0.05 -7.53
N SER A 49 17.21 -1.38 -7.44
CA SER A 49 16.54 -2.19 -8.46
C SER A 49 15.07 -1.80 -8.61
N PHE A 50 14.38 -1.57 -7.50
CA PHE A 50 13.00 -1.06 -7.50
C PHE A 50 12.90 0.33 -8.13
N VAL A 51 13.77 1.25 -7.75
CA VAL A 51 13.84 2.62 -8.31
C VAL A 51 14.07 2.56 -9.82
N LEU A 52 15.06 1.79 -10.26
CA LEU A 52 15.39 1.63 -11.68
C LEU A 52 14.23 1.03 -12.49
N ALA A 53 13.49 0.08 -11.92
CA ALA A 53 12.32 -0.49 -12.57
C ALA A 53 11.23 0.58 -12.82
N LEU A 54 10.99 1.46 -11.86
CA LEU A 54 10.07 2.59 -12.00
C LEU A 54 10.54 3.61 -13.04
N GLU A 55 11.83 3.99 -13.01
CA GLU A 55 12.43 4.94 -13.96
C GLU A 55 12.39 4.39 -15.40
N ASN A 56 12.70 3.10 -15.58
CA ASN A 56 12.60 2.43 -16.87
C ASN A 56 11.18 2.39 -17.44
N PHE A 57 10.18 2.39 -16.57
CA PHE A 57 8.77 2.54 -16.99
C PHE A 57 8.39 3.98 -17.30
N GLY A 58 9.25 4.95 -17.02
CA GLY A 58 9.02 6.39 -17.24
C GLY A 58 8.30 7.09 -16.09
N VAL A 59 8.36 6.54 -14.88
CA VAL A 59 7.79 7.14 -13.66
C VAL A 59 8.74 8.21 -13.12
N ASN A 60 8.22 9.40 -12.84
CA ASN A 60 8.96 10.45 -12.16
C ASN A 60 8.94 10.23 -10.65
N ILE A 61 10.12 10.21 -10.04
CA ILE A 61 10.27 9.96 -8.60
C ILE A 61 10.46 11.26 -7.84
N HIS A 62 9.66 11.45 -6.80
CA HIS A 62 9.77 12.54 -5.84
C HIS A 62 10.20 12.01 -4.47
N TRP A 63 11.27 12.57 -3.91
CA TRP A 63 11.84 12.06 -2.66
C TRP A 63 11.23 12.75 -1.43
N ILE A 64 10.68 11.95 -0.52
CA ILE A 64 10.29 12.39 0.82
C ILE A 64 11.57 12.50 1.65
N LEU A 65 12.03 13.74 1.87
CA LEU A 65 13.27 14.05 2.57
C LEU A 65 13.00 14.35 4.05
N GLY A 66 14.02 14.18 4.86
CA GLY A 66 14.02 14.51 6.29
C GLY A 66 14.66 13.41 7.13
N ASP A 67 14.90 13.71 8.39
CA ASP A 67 15.37 12.71 9.37
C ASP A 67 14.27 11.66 9.59
N ASP A 68 14.65 10.41 9.69
CA ASP A 68 13.71 9.33 9.98
C ASP A 68 13.33 9.22 11.47
N LEU A 69 13.97 10.01 12.33
CA LEU A 69 13.67 10.15 13.76
C LEU A 69 13.57 8.81 14.52
N GLY A 70 14.23 7.77 14.03
CA GLY A 70 14.14 6.42 14.59
C GLY A 70 12.99 5.58 13.99
N ASN A 71 12.24 6.10 13.03
CA ASN A 71 11.15 5.38 12.37
C ASN A 71 11.70 4.44 11.29
N ALA A 72 11.98 3.20 11.67
CA ALA A 72 12.57 2.21 10.75
C ALA A 72 11.64 1.91 9.56
N ASP A 73 10.33 1.88 9.78
CA ASP A 73 9.32 1.62 8.74
C ASP A 73 9.05 2.81 7.81
N ALA A 74 9.68 3.98 8.01
CA ALA A 74 9.43 5.17 7.19
C ALA A 74 9.72 4.97 5.67
N VAL A 75 10.48 3.94 5.32
CA VAL A 75 10.67 3.50 3.93
C VAL A 75 9.37 3.04 3.27
N PHE A 76 8.43 2.51 4.05
CA PHE A 76 7.10 2.10 3.58
C PHE A 76 6.18 3.33 3.46
N ALA A 77 6.54 4.21 2.53
CA ALA A 77 5.96 5.54 2.39
C ALA A 77 4.46 5.55 2.04
N TYR A 78 3.88 4.42 1.62
CA TYR A 78 2.46 4.37 1.26
C TYR A 78 1.55 4.58 2.48
N ASP A 79 1.92 4.05 3.67
CA ASP A 79 1.03 3.96 4.82
C ASP A 79 0.71 5.29 5.50
N ALA A 80 1.63 6.26 5.47
CA ALA A 80 1.48 7.51 6.23
C ALA A 80 0.56 8.54 5.58
N SER A 81 0.12 8.31 4.34
CA SER A 81 -0.80 9.23 3.64
C SER A 81 -1.52 8.57 2.48
N LEU A 82 -2.76 8.98 2.22
CA LEU A 82 -3.56 8.53 1.08
C LEU A 82 -3.75 9.67 0.09
N MET A 83 -3.20 9.52 -1.11
CA MET A 83 -3.45 10.45 -2.21
C MET A 83 -4.84 10.22 -2.80
N THR A 84 -5.56 11.32 -3.08
CA THR A 84 -6.89 11.32 -3.69
C THR A 84 -6.93 12.27 -4.89
N PRO A 85 -8.00 12.28 -5.69
CA PRO A 85 -8.13 13.23 -6.81
C PRO A 85 -8.17 14.71 -6.40
N ARG A 86 -8.41 15.01 -5.11
CA ARG A 86 -8.56 16.39 -4.61
C ARG A 86 -7.40 16.83 -3.72
N GLY A 87 -6.49 15.95 -3.39
CA GLY A 87 -5.37 16.19 -2.47
C GLY A 87 -5.08 14.97 -1.61
N VAL A 88 -4.38 15.15 -0.53
CA VAL A 88 -3.91 14.07 0.33
C VAL A 88 -4.64 14.05 1.67
N ILE A 89 -4.88 12.86 2.20
CA ILE A 89 -5.30 12.61 3.57
C ILE A 89 -4.09 12.12 4.35
N LEU A 90 -3.72 12.79 5.43
CA LEU A 90 -2.68 12.32 6.33
C LEU A 90 -3.24 11.26 7.26
N MET A 91 -2.47 10.19 7.49
CA MET A 91 -2.87 9.10 8.37
C MET A 91 -2.42 9.34 9.81
N SER A 92 -3.01 8.59 10.74
CA SER A 92 -2.58 8.45 12.13
C SER A 92 -2.23 6.99 12.33
N LEU A 93 -0.93 6.67 12.25
CA LEU A 93 -0.45 5.30 12.12
C LEU A 93 -0.79 4.44 13.34
N GLY A 94 -1.24 3.21 13.11
CA GLY A 94 -1.64 2.27 14.15
C GLY A 94 -0.47 1.64 14.90
N LYS A 95 0.72 1.57 14.28
CA LYS A 95 1.96 1.11 14.92
C LYS A 95 2.65 2.29 15.61
N GLU A 96 2.65 2.34 16.95
CA GLU A 96 3.21 3.45 17.74
C GLU A 96 4.64 3.85 17.35
N LYS A 97 5.47 2.88 16.98
CA LYS A 97 6.85 3.12 16.53
C LYS A 97 6.95 3.89 15.21
N ARG A 98 5.84 4.08 14.50
CA ARG A 98 5.75 4.83 13.25
C ARG A 98 5.21 6.24 13.43
N TRP A 99 4.80 6.60 14.65
CA TRP A 99 4.28 7.95 14.92
C TRP A 99 5.31 9.02 14.57
N GLY A 100 4.86 10.06 13.87
CA GLY A 100 5.71 11.13 13.35
C GLY A 100 6.03 11.02 11.86
N GLU A 101 5.85 9.84 11.22
CA GLU A 101 6.05 9.69 9.78
C GLU A 101 5.12 10.60 8.98
N GLU A 102 3.88 10.81 9.44
CA GLU A 102 2.92 11.72 8.83
C GLU A 102 3.43 13.16 8.76
N GLY A 103 4.30 13.57 9.69
CA GLY A 103 4.97 14.87 9.68
C GLY A 103 5.94 15.05 8.51
N LEU A 104 6.66 13.99 8.12
CA LEU A 104 7.52 13.97 6.93
C LEU A 104 6.68 14.14 5.67
N HIS A 105 5.57 13.42 5.57
CA HIS A 105 4.62 13.49 4.46
C HIS A 105 3.97 14.86 4.37
N LYS A 106 3.51 15.42 5.49
CA LYS A 106 2.97 16.79 5.57
C LYS A 106 3.96 17.82 5.03
N SER A 107 5.22 17.71 5.45
CA SER A 107 6.29 18.60 4.99
C SER A 107 6.57 18.46 3.50
N PHE A 108 6.56 17.22 2.98
CA PHE A 108 6.72 16.93 1.57
C PHE A 108 5.58 17.54 0.74
N TYR A 109 4.33 17.30 1.09
CA TYR A 109 3.17 17.79 0.35
C TYR A 109 3.10 19.31 0.37
N SER A 110 3.37 19.93 1.53
CA SER A 110 3.39 21.40 1.64
C SER A 110 4.44 22.04 0.73
N ARG A 111 5.65 21.47 0.67
CA ARG A 111 6.72 21.96 -0.23
C ARG A 111 6.40 21.81 -1.70
N ASN A 112 5.61 20.80 -2.05
CA ASN A 112 5.21 20.52 -3.44
C ASN A 112 3.87 21.17 -3.83
N GLY A 113 3.27 22.00 -2.96
CA GLY A 113 2.01 22.66 -3.24
C GLY A 113 0.82 21.71 -3.39
N ILE A 114 0.88 20.54 -2.74
CA ILE A 114 -0.19 19.55 -2.72
C ILE A 114 -1.10 19.84 -1.53
N THR A 115 -2.39 19.97 -1.80
CA THR A 115 -3.39 20.27 -0.77
C THR A 115 -3.59 19.09 0.16
N ILE A 116 -3.54 19.33 1.47
CA ILE A 116 -3.98 18.39 2.50
C ILE A 116 -5.48 18.63 2.70
N ILE A 117 -6.32 17.66 2.32
CA ILE A 117 -7.78 17.76 2.38
C ILE A 117 -8.38 17.20 3.67
N GLY A 118 -7.56 16.50 4.44
CA GLY A 118 -7.96 15.92 5.72
C GLY A 118 -6.81 15.23 6.42
N GLN A 119 -7.06 14.89 7.66
CA GLN A 119 -6.14 14.13 8.51
C GLN A 119 -6.97 13.21 9.40
N VAL A 120 -6.48 12.00 9.64
CA VAL A 120 -7.05 11.10 10.65
C VAL A 120 -6.55 11.57 12.02
N GLU A 121 -7.49 11.89 12.90
CA GLU A 121 -7.21 12.42 14.24
C GLU A 121 -7.38 11.35 15.30
N ALA A 122 -6.52 11.39 16.32
CA ALA A 122 -6.62 10.51 17.48
C ALA A 122 -8.00 10.64 18.18
N PRO A 123 -8.54 9.57 18.75
CA PRO A 123 -7.99 8.23 18.88
C PRO A 123 -8.20 7.32 17.65
N GLY A 124 -8.61 7.87 16.50
CA GLY A 124 -8.63 7.16 15.23
C GLY A 124 -7.21 6.82 14.81
N THR A 125 -7.00 5.58 14.34
CA THR A 125 -5.76 5.15 13.70
C THR A 125 -6.05 4.61 12.32
N ALA A 126 -5.15 4.86 11.36
CA ALA A 126 -5.26 4.34 10.01
C ALA A 126 -3.89 4.28 9.33
N GLU A 127 -3.71 3.27 8.50
CA GLU A 127 -2.58 3.12 7.58
C GLU A 127 -3.13 2.96 6.15
N ALA A 128 -2.55 3.64 5.17
CA ALA A 128 -3.13 3.68 3.81
C ALA A 128 -3.06 2.32 3.09
N GLY A 129 -2.21 1.39 3.54
CA GLY A 129 -2.22 -0.02 3.10
C GLY A 129 -3.56 -0.73 3.34
N ASP A 130 -4.42 -0.17 4.19
CA ASP A 130 -5.79 -0.64 4.40
C ASP A 130 -6.81 0.03 3.46
N THR A 131 -6.40 0.89 2.52
CA THR A 131 -7.32 1.57 1.59
C THR A 131 -7.00 1.21 0.15
N LEU A 132 -7.98 0.67 -0.56
CA LEU A 132 -7.87 0.22 -1.95
C LEU A 132 -8.95 0.89 -2.83
N TRP A 133 -8.55 1.41 -3.99
CA TRP A 133 -9.47 1.89 -5.01
C TRP A 133 -9.92 0.74 -5.92
N LEU A 134 -11.23 0.45 -5.99
CA LEU A 134 -11.78 -0.52 -6.93
C LEU A 134 -12.07 0.09 -8.30
N ASP A 135 -12.42 1.36 -8.31
CA ASP A 135 -12.62 2.21 -9.49
C ASP A 135 -12.51 3.69 -9.09
N GLU A 136 -12.63 4.60 -10.05
CA GLU A 136 -12.47 6.05 -9.83
C GLU A 136 -13.44 6.67 -8.81
N THR A 137 -14.50 5.96 -8.46
CA THR A 137 -15.58 6.43 -7.57
C THR A 137 -15.80 5.57 -6.34
N THR A 138 -15.05 4.48 -6.23
CA THR A 138 -15.25 3.49 -5.16
C THR A 138 -13.94 3.12 -4.49
N ALA A 139 -13.88 3.30 -3.18
CA ALA A 139 -12.80 2.83 -2.34
C ALA A 139 -13.30 1.79 -1.33
N VAL A 140 -12.37 0.91 -0.91
CA VAL A 140 -12.57 -0.08 0.15
C VAL A 140 -11.59 0.19 1.26
N ILE A 141 -12.04 0.08 2.49
CA ILE A 141 -11.21 0.26 3.69
C ILE A 141 -11.26 -1.04 4.50
N GLY A 142 -10.09 -1.63 4.74
CA GLY A 142 -9.91 -2.73 5.67
C GLY A 142 -9.78 -2.22 7.09
N LYS A 143 -10.52 -2.81 8.02
CA LYS A 143 -10.49 -2.48 9.43
C LYS A 143 -9.84 -3.61 10.21
N GLY A 144 -8.80 -3.31 10.98
CA GLY A 144 -8.01 -4.29 11.70
C GLY A 144 -7.18 -3.68 12.82
N PHE A 145 -6.01 -4.23 13.06
CA PHE A 145 -5.12 -3.72 14.11
C PHE A 145 -4.44 -2.40 13.77
N ARG A 146 -4.32 -2.06 12.48
CA ARG A 146 -3.67 -0.84 12.02
C ARG A 146 -4.67 0.29 11.78
N THR A 147 -5.81 -0.03 11.21
CA THR A 147 -6.92 0.90 11.01
C THR A 147 -8.07 0.51 11.93
N ASN A 148 -8.38 1.35 12.91
CA ASN A 148 -9.49 1.12 13.84
C ASN A 148 -10.82 1.69 13.33
N ASP A 149 -11.93 1.44 14.05
CA ASP A 149 -13.26 1.91 13.68
C ASP A 149 -13.30 3.42 13.41
N LEU A 150 -12.70 4.21 14.30
CA LEU A 150 -12.73 5.66 14.21
C LEU A 150 -11.89 6.17 13.02
N GLY A 151 -10.72 5.57 12.77
CA GLY A 151 -9.88 5.92 11.63
C GLY A 151 -10.55 5.59 10.30
N ALA A 152 -11.15 4.41 10.19
CA ALA A 152 -11.90 3.99 9.00
C ALA A 152 -13.09 4.93 8.69
N GLU A 153 -13.88 5.31 9.71
CA GLU A 153 -15.01 6.22 9.51
C GLU A 153 -14.55 7.65 9.19
N GLN A 154 -13.43 8.12 9.73
CA GLN A 154 -12.86 9.42 9.37
C GLN A 154 -12.42 9.44 7.89
N ILE A 155 -11.67 8.42 7.43
CA ILE A 155 -11.28 8.31 6.01
C ILE A 155 -12.51 8.28 5.12
N LYS A 156 -13.50 7.43 5.43
CA LYS A 156 -14.76 7.33 4.69
C LYS A 156 -15.49 8.66 4.63
N SER A 157 -15.55 9.40 5.72
CA SER A 157 -16.18 10.73 5.76
C SER A 157 -15.49 11.71 4.81
N ILE A 158 -14.15 11.77 4.84
CA ILE A 158 -13.37 12.65 3.97
C ILE A 158 -13.54 12.26 2.50
N LEU A 159 -13.47 10.96 2.18
CA LEU A 159 -13.64 10.46 0.81
C LEU A 159 -15.07 10.68 0.29
N ASN A 160 -16.10 10.46 1.11
CA ASN A 160 -17.48 10.73 0.74
C ASN A 160 -17.70 12.22 0.44
N ALA A 161 -17.06 13.13 1.19
CA ALA A 161 -17.15 14.58 0.94
C ALA A 161 -16.59 15.01 -0.42
N ILE A 162 -15.73 14.21 -1.02
CA ILE A 162 -15.20 14.44 -2.38
C ILE A 162 -15.87 13.56 -3.46
N GLY A 163 -16.96 12.86 -3.12
CA GLY A 163 -17.77 12.06 -4.03
C GLY A 163 -17.32 10.62 -4.23
N ILE A 164 -16.43 10.10 -3.37
CA ILE A 164 -15.95 8.72 -3.42
C ILE A 164 -16.78 7.86 -2.46
N LYS A 165 -17.43 6.83 -2.99
CA LYS A 165 -18.19 5.87 -2.20
C LYS A 165 -17.24 4.90 -1.49
N CYS A 166 -17.36 4.77 -0.16
CA CYS A 166 -16.48 3.91 0.63
C CYS A 166 -17.24 2.77 1.29
N TYR A 167 -16.64 1.59 1.24
CA TYR A 167 -17.07 0.40 1.95
C TYR A 167 -16.02 0.01 2.98
N ILE A 168 -16.45 -0.36 4.18
CA ILE A 168 -15.56 -0.80 5.26
C ILE A 168 -15.81 -2.29 5.51
N PHE A 169 -14.72 -3.07 5.63
CA PHE A 169 -14.77 -4.49 5.96
C PHE A 169 -13.80 -4.82 7.08
N ASP A 170 -14.24 -5.66 8.02
CA ASP A 170 -13.36 -6.20 9.05
C ASP A 170 -12.37 -7.17 8.42
N LEU A 171 -11.06 -6.94 8.64
CA LEU A 171 -10.01 -7.87 8.27
C LEU A 171 -9.99 -9.06 9.25
N PRO A 172 -9.58 -10.25 8.79
CA PRO A 172 -9.50 -11.41 9.65
C PRO A 172 -8.37 -11.27 10.68
N PHE A 173 -8.49 -12.01 11.79
CA PHE A 173 -7.36 -12.19 12.69
C PHE A 173 -6.29 -13.06 12.01
N TYR A 174 -5.06 -12.53 11.90
CA TYR A 174 -3.94 -13.23 11.31
C TYR A 174 -2.69 -13.03 12.16
N GLN A 175 -2.12 -14.10 12.69
CA GLN A 175 -0.88 -14.14 13.47
C GLN A 175 -0.78 -13.17 14.67
N GLY A 176 -1.83 -12.42 15.00
CA GLY A 176 -1.90 -11.52 16.15
C GLY A 176 -1.60 -10.05 15.85
N LYS A 177 -1.65 -9.24 16.92
CA LYS A 177 -1.52 -7.78 16.81
C LYS A 177 -0.16 -7.29 16.26
N SER A 178 0.89 -8.08 16.44
CA SER A 178 2.24 -7.73 15.96
C SER A 178 2.44 -8.00 14.47
N ALA A 179 1.64 -8.90 13.89
CA ALA A 179 1.69 -9.14 12.45
C ALA A 179 1.15 -7.93 11.68
N CYS A 180 1.72 -7.68 10.51
CA CYS A 180 1.20 -6.70 9.59
C CYS A 180 0.27 -7.39 8.60
N LEU A 181 -1.05 -7.25 8.79
CA LEU A 181 -2.03 -7.62 7.78
C LEU A 181 -2.82 -6.37 7.42
N HIS A 182 -2.50 -5.79 6.27
CA HIS A 182 -3.30 -4.75 5.64
C HIS A 182 -4.30 -5.36 4.65
N LEU A 183 -5.28 -4.57 4.22
CA LEU A 183 -6.15 -4.96 3.11
C LEU A 183 -5.31 -5.30 1.85
N MET A 184 -4.28 -4.50 1.55
CA MET A 184 -3.38 -4.72 0.42
C MET A 184 -2.46 -5.94 0.57
N SER A 185 -2.41 -6.56 1.76
CA SER A 185 -1.82 -7.90 1.92
C SER A 185 -2.72 -9.01 1.37
N LEU A 186 -3.99 -8.75 1.10
CA LEU A 186 -4.97 -9.74 0.64
C LEU A 186 -5.41 -9.53 -0.81
N ILE A 187 -5.25 -8.31 -1.34
CA ILE A 187 -5.74 -7.94 -2.65
C ILE A 187 -4.91 -6.82 -3.28
N SER A 188 -4.56 -6.97 -4.55
CA SER A 188 -4.05 -5.89 -5.41
C SER A 188 -4.83 -5.84 -6.72
N MET A 189 -5.27 -4.66 -7.12
CA MET A 189 -5.81 -4.46 -8.46
C MET A 189 -4.65 -4.51 -9.47
N VAL A 190 -4.73 -5.40 -10.45
CA VAL A 190 -3.68 -5.58 -11.47
C VAL A 190 -4.12 -5.12 -12.85
N ASP A 191 -5.43 -4.95 -13.05
CA ASP A 191 -6.03 -4.32 -14.22
C ASP A 191 -7.33 -3.62 -13.79
N THR A 192 -7.94 -2.85 -14.67
CA THR A 192 -9.16 -2.07 -14.41
C THR A 192 -10.33 -2.90 -13.87
N LYS A 193 -10.38 -4.17 -14.21
CA LYS A 193 -11.40 -5.15 -13.80
C LYS A 193 -10.81 -6.49 -13.37
N THR A 194 -9.56 -6.50 -12.91
CA THR A 194 -8.90 -7.73 -12.47
C THR A 194 -8.08 -7.47 -11.22
N ALA A 195 -8.21 -8.34 -10.24
CA ALA A 195 -7.48 -8.30 -8.98
C ALA A 195 -6.77 -9.63 -8.70
N LEU A 196 -5.54 -9.56 -8.19
CA LEU A 196 -4.87 -10.67 -7.53
C LEU A 196 -5.35 -10.72 -6.09
N VAL A 197 -5.86 -11.87 -5.64
CA VAL A 197 -6.54 -11.99 -4.34
C VAL A 197 -6.13 -13.26 -3.62
N TYR A 198 -5.82 -13.17 -2.34
CA TYR A 198 -5.74 -14.32 -1.46
C TYR A 198 -7.12 -14.55 -0.81
N GLU A 199 -7.95 -15.37 -1.46
CA GLU A 199 -9.38 -15.53 -1.13
C GLU A 199 -9.63 -16.14 0.26
N THR A 200 -8.71 -16.99 0.76
CA THR A 200 -8.86 -17.68 2.05
C THR A 200 -9.04 -16.72 3.24
N LEU A 201 -8.40 -15.55 3.19
CA LEU A 201 -8.48 -14.52 4.22
C LEU A 201 -9.30 -13.29 3.81
N LEU A 202 -9.84 -13.28 2.59
CA LEU A 202 -10.61 -12.12 2.13
C LEU A 202 -11.97 -12.03 2.86
N PRO A 203 -12.35 -10.85 3.38
CA PRO A 203 -13.68 -10.67 3.94
C PRO A 203 -14.79 -11.04 2.95
N VAL A 204 -15.76 -11.86 3.38
CA VAL A 204 -16.86 -12.33 2.51
C VAL A 204 -17.63 -11.17 1.87
N GLY A 205 -17.84 -10.07 2.62
CA GLY A 205 -18.49 -8.87 2.10
C GLY A 205 -17.71 -8.23 0.96
N LEU A 206 -16.38 -8.21 1.04
CA LEU A 206 -15.53 -7.70 -0.04
C LEU A 206 -15.56 -8.62 -1.25
N TRP A 207 -15.47 -9.93 -1.07
CA TRP A 207 -15.61 -10.90 -2.16
C TRP A 207 -16.92 -10.69 -2.94
N LYS A 208 -18.05 -10.51 -2.23
CA LYS A 208 -19.34 -10.22 -2.86
C LYS A 208 -19.31 -8.90 -3.65
N LEU A 209 -18.73 -7.84 -3.07
CA LEU A 209 -18.59 -6.55 -3.75
C LEU A 209 -17.75 -6.64 -5.02
N LEU A 210 -16.65 -7.42 -5.02
CA LEU A 210 -15.84 -7.65 -6.22
C LEU A 210 -16.68 -8.30 -7.33
N ASN A 211 -17.47 -9.31 -7.00
CA ASN A 211 -18.37 -9.97 -7.96
C ASN A 211 -19.48 -9.03 -8.46
N GLU A 212 -20.11 -8.25 -7.59
CA GLU A 212 -21.13 -7.25 -7.96
C GLU A 212 -20.57 -6.20 -8.94
N LYS A 213 -19.28 -5.86 -8.80
CA LYS A 213 -18.56 -4.92 -9.67
C LYS A 213 -17.98 -5.58 -10.92
N ASN A 214 -18.19 -6.88 -11.12
CA ASN A 214 -17.62 -7.66 -12.21
C ASN A 214 -16.08 -7.54 -12.26
N ILE A 215 -15.42 -7.63 -11.10
CA ILE A 215 -13.97 -7.69 -11.00
C ILE A 215 -13.56 -9.16 -11.06
N ASN A 216 -12.74 -9.51 -12.03
CA ASN A 216 -12.16 -10.85 -12.18
C ASN A 216 -11.16 -11.11 -11.05
N ILE A 217 -11.23 -12.28 -10.44
CA ILE A 217 -10.31 -12.67 -9.37
C ILE A 217 -9.27 -13.64 -9.93
N ILE A 218 -8.00 -13.30 -9.75
CA ILE A 218 -6.87 -14.22 -9.91
C ILE A 218 -6.51 -14.67 -8.51
N SER A 219 -6.63 -15.99 -8.23
CA SER A 219 -6.28 -16.54 -6.92
C SER A 219 -4.77 -16.53 -6.72
N ALA A 220 -4.31 -15.91 -5.65
CA ALA A 220 -2.91 -15.92 -5.26
C ALA A 220 -2.49 -17.31 -4.78
N PRO A 221 -1.29 -17.80 -5.16
CA PRO A 221 -0.78 -19.10 -4.71
C PRO A 221 -0.58 -19.14 -3.19
N GLU A 222 -1.17 -20.14 -2.54
CA GLU A 222 -1.17 -20.26 -1.08
C GLU A 222 0.23 -20.40 -0.49
N ASN A 223 1.07 -21.23 -1.09
CA ASN A 223 2.44 -21.44 -0.60
C ASN A 223 3.23 -20.13 -0.63
N GLU A 224 3.24 -19.42 -1.76
CA GLU A 224 3.95 -18.15 -1.86
C GLU A 224 3.36 -17.06 -0.95
N PHE A 225 2.05 -17.09 -0.69
CA PHE A 225 1.43 -16.17 0.25
C PHE A 225 2.02 -16.32 1.66
N TYR A 226 2.14 -17.55 2.16
CA TYR A 226 2.72 -17.79 3.48
C TYR A 226 4.25 -17.65 3.50
N ASP A 227 4.94 -18.19 2.50
CA ASP A 227 6.40 -18.17 2.43
C ASP A 227 6.98 -16.74 2.27
N SER A 228 6.19 -15.83 1.71
CA SER A 228 6.55 -14.43 1.52
C SER A 228 6.05 -13.48 2.61
N ASP A 229 5.51 -14.01 3.72
CA ASP A 229 4.85 -13.16 4.74
C ASP A 229 3.80 -12.21 4.15
N THR A 230 2.93 -12.73 3.26
CA THR A 230 1.86 -12.03 2.54
C THR A 230 2.30 -11.10 1.39
N LEU A 231 3.60 -11.00 1.10
CA LEU A 231 4.10 -10.08 0.08
C LEU A 231 3.77 -10.52 -1.35
N SER A 232 3.39 -11.80 -1.58
CA SER A 232 3.03 -12.27 -2.93
C SER A 232 1.80 -11.57 -3.52
N THR A 233 0.92 -11.06 -2.69
CA THR A 233 -0.24 -10.27 -3.12
C THR A 233 0.05 -8.78 -3.22
N ASN A 234 1.21 -8.31 -2.76
CA ASN A 234 1.58 -6.89 -2.82
C ASN A 234 2.23 -6.54 -4.16
N VAL A 235 1.38 -6.35 -5.17
CA VAL A 235 1.77 -6.10 -6.56
C VAL A 235 1.39 -4.68 -6.95
N LEU A 236 2.35 -3.93 -7.49
CA LEU A 236 2.14 -2.55 -7.96
C LEU A 236 1.74 -2.55 -9.43
N ALA A 237 0.54 -2.09 -9.76
CA ALA A 237 0.18 -1.83 -11.15
C ALA A 237 0.88 -0.55 -11.65
N LEU A 238 1.63 -0.66 -12.73
CA LEU A 238 2.29 0.45 -13.42
C LEU A 238 1.36 1.06 -14.50
N ALA A 239 0.50 0.21 -15.07
CA ALA A 239 -0.59 0.55 -15.97
C ALA A 239 -1.61 -0.59 -15.96
N PRO A 240 -2.82 -0.42 -16.55
CA PRO A 240 -3.77 -1.50 -16.67
C PRO A 240 -3.14 -2.73 -17.34
N GLY A 241 -3.14 -3.88 -16.66
CA GLY A 241 -2.53 -5.11 -17.15
C GLY A 241 -1.00 -5.16 -17.15
N GLU A 242 -0.32 -4.20 -16.54
CA GLU A 242 1.15 -4.17 -16.44
C GLU A 242 1.58 -3.87 -15.00
N CYS A 243 2.32 -4.81 -14.39
CA CYS A 243 2.63 -4.82 -12.96
C CYS A 243 4.12 -4.96 -12.65
N LEU A 244 4.50 -4.45 -11.48
CA LEU A 244 5.82 -4.61 -10.85
C LEU A 244 5.67 -5.40 -9.56
N MET A 245 6.52 -6.40 -9.34
CA MET A 245 6.52 -7.24 -8.14
C MET A 245 7.93 -7.76 -7.80
N LEU A 246 8.06 -8.35 -6.63
CA LEU A 246 9.30 -9.03 -6.20
C LEU A 246 9.65 -10.20 -7.15
N ASP A 247 10.95 -10.42 -7.38
CA ASP A 247 11.41 -11.45 -8.32
C ASP A 247 11.28 -12.88 -7.79
N ASN A 248 11.35 -13.06 -6.49
CA ASN A 248 11.37 -14.37 -5.81
C ASN A 248 9.98 -15.03 -5.67
N LEU A 249 9.00 -14.66 -6.50
CA LEU A 249 7.60 -15.14 -6.45
C LEU A 249 7.18 -15.76 -7.79
N PRO A 250 7.77 -16.91 -8.20
CA PRO A 250 7.57 -17.50 -9.54
C PRO A 250 6.14 -17.98 -9.80
N GLU A 251 5.44 -18.51 -8.79
CA GLU A 251 4.06 -18.99 -8.96
C GLU A 251 3.09 -17.83 -9.13
N THR A 252 3.22 -16.77 -8.34
CA THR A 252 2.43 -15.53 -8.48
C THR A 252 2.67 -14.89 -9.84
N LYS A 253 3.93 -14.79 -10.27
CA LYS A 253 4.30 -14.33 -11.61
C LYS A 253 3.64 -15.18 -12.72
N LYS A 254 3.57 -16.49 -12.53
CA LYS A 254 2.94 -17.43 -13.47
C LYS A 254 1.43 -17.23 -13.56
N VAL A 255 0.72 -17.13 -12.42
CA VAL A 255 -0.74 -16.95 -12.46
C VAL A 255 -1.14 -15.60 -13.05
N LEU A 256 -0.37 -14.53 -12.78
CA LEU A 256 -0.57 -13.23 -13.41
C LEU A 256 -0.38 -13.30 -14.94
N ARG A 257 0.72 -13.90 -15.40
CA ARG A 257 0.98 -14.06 -16.84
C ARG A 257 -0.05 -14.91 -17.56
N ASN A 258 -0.58 -15.96 -16.91
CA ASN A 258 -1.67 -16.78 -17.45
C ASN A 258 -2.98 -16.01 -17.61
N ALA A 259 -3.13 -14.90 -16.91
CA ALA A 259 -4.26 -13.98 -17.00
C ALA A 259 -3.94 -12.74 -17.88
N ASP A 260 -2.94 -12.86 -18.76
CA ASP A 260 -2.50 -11.82 -19.69
C ASP A 260 -1.97 -10.53 -19.01
N ILE A 261 -1.55 -10.61 -17.75
CA ILE A 261 -0.90 -9.50 -17.05
C ILE A 261 0.60 -9.52 -17.35
N LYS A 262 1.12 -8.42 -17.87
CA LYS A 262 2.55 -8.22 -18.07
C LYS A 262 3.23 -7.95 -16.72
N VAL A 263 4.25 -8.74 -16.38
CA VAL A 263 4.92 -8.68 -15.08
C VAL A 263 6.39 -8.35 -15.27
N THR A 264 6.80 -7.23 -14.69
CA THR A 264 8.20 -6.83 -14.44
C THR A 264 8.56 -7.16 -12.99
N THR A 265 9.81 -7.54 -12.73
CA THR A 265 10.29 -7.89 -11.39
C THR A 265 11.53 -7.09 -11.01
N PHE A 266 11.79 -6.94 -9.72
CA PHE A 266 12.96 -6.28 -9.15
C PHE A 266 13.49 -7.08 -7.97
#